data_2a396169060f276bd589e4aa395031a3
#
_entry.id   2a396169060f276bd589e4aa395031a3
#
_cell.length_a   1.000
_cell.length_b   1.000
_cell.length_c   1.000
_cell.angle_alpha   90.00
_cell.angle_beta   90.00
_cell.angle_gamma   90.00
#
_symmetry.space_group_name_H-M   'P 1'
#
loop_
_entity.id
_entity.type
_entity.pdbx_description
1 polymer ?
#
loop_
_entity_poly.entity_id
_entity_poly.type
_entity_poly.pdbx_seq_one_letter_code
_entity_poly.pdbx_strand_id
1 'polypeptide(L)'
;LILRFPYKISSLAEKVNDTDPQGTDKEPLLPQGENEEAEKVANIAKKFIDQVAELLKNEPKANYVLLRGFSVRPEIEPFSERFGLKSACIAVYPMYKGLARLVGMDVITFEGETIKDEIETIKNLFQDYDFFFIHIKKSDSYGEDGNYEGKVKVIEEFDRFLQEVLALKPDVISITGDHSTPCQMK
;
A
#
# COMPACT_ATOMS: atom_id res chain seq x y z
N LEU A 1 6.30 -8.35 7.48
CA LEU A 1 7.14 -9.54 7.72
C LEU A 1 7.43 -10.22 6.38
N ILE A 2 8.71 -10.47 6.06
CA ILE A 2 9.12 -11.23 4.87
C ILE A 2 9.78 -12.51 5.36
N LEU A 3 9.21 -13.66 4.99
CA LEU A 3 9.78 -14.96 5.24
C LEU A 3 10.55 -15.45 4.01
N ARG A 4 11.79 -15.92 4.21
CA ARG A 4 12.61 -16.51 3.15
C ARG A 4 12.92 -17.96 3.50
N PHE A 5 12.62 -18.85 2.58
CA PHE A 5 12.88 -20.27 2.72
C PHE A 5 14.08 -20.65 1.86
N PRO A 6 14.91 -21.63 2.29
CA PRO A 6 16.04 -22.13 1.51
C PRO A 6 15.60 -23.03 0.33
N TYR A 7 14.31 -23.22 0.15
CA TYR A 7 13.67 -23.99 -0.91
C TYR A 7 12.48 -23.25 -1.49
N LYS A 8 12.05 -23.61 -2.69
CA LYS A 8 10.87 -23.04 -3.33
C LYS A 8 9.62 -23.51 -2.57
N ILE A 9 8.80 -22.55 -2.14
CA ILE A 9 7.48 -22.80 -1.57
C ILE A 9 6.42 -22.62 -2.65
N SER A 10 5.31 -23.36 -2.54
CA SER A 10 4.18 -23.21 -3.45
C SER A 10 3.21 -22.12 -2.96
N SER A 11 2.23 -21.78 -3.80
CA SER A 11 1.12 -20.90 -3.41
C SER A 11 0.26 -21.48 -2.28
N LEU A 12 0.35 -22.78 -2.00
CA LEU A 12 -0.35 -23.40 -0.87
C LEU A 12 0.16 -22.90 0.49
N ALA A 13 1.41 -22.42 0.55
CA ALA A 13 2.02 -21.87 1.77
C ALA A 13 1.34 -20.57 2.26
N GLU A 14 0.60 -19.87 1.40
CA GLU A 14 -0.15 -18.66 1.77
C GLU A 14 -1.49 -18.94 2.47
N LYS A 15 -1.94 -20.19 2.50
CA LYS A 15 -3.20 -20.63 3.10
C LYS A 15 -3.13 -20.67 4.63
N VAL A 16 -2.82 -19.52 5.22
CA VAL A 16 -2.78 -19.25 6.66
C VAL A 16 -3.84 -18.20 6.97
N ASN A 17 -4.62 -18.39 8.03
CA ASN A 17 -5.62 -17.42 8.44
C ASN A 17 -4.97 -16.13 8.98
N ASP A 18 -5.67 -15.02 8.80
CA ASP A 18 -5.33 -13.77 9.48
C ASP A 18 -5.39 -13.93 11.00
N THR A 19 -4.50 -13.27 11.73
CA THR A 19 -4.54 -13.26 13.20
C THR A 19 -5.36 -12.10 13.76
N ASP A 20 -5.83 -11.20 12.90
CA ASP A 20 -6.70 -10.10 13.25
C ASP A 20 -8.15 -10.60 13.39
N PRO A 21 -8.79 -10.46 14.58
CA PRO A 21 -10.18 -10.84 14.79
C PRO A 21 -11.19 -9.84 14.18
N GLN A 22 -10.71 -8.79 13.50
CA GLN A 22 -11.50 -7.75 12.85
C GLN A 22 -12.56 -7.12 13.75
N GLY A 23 -12.18 -6.84 14.98
CA GLY A 23 -13.07 -6.20 15.95
C GLY A 23 -12.35 -5.84 17.24
N THR A 24 -12.82 -4.77 17.88
CA THR A 24 -12.36 -4.37 19.22
C THR A 24 -12.82 -5.36 20.28
N ASP A 25 -12.13 -5.40 21.40
CA ASP A 25 -12.43 -6.26 22.55
C ASP A 25 -12.45 -7.77 22.24
N LYS A 26 -11.73 -8.18 21.19
CA LYS A 26 -11.53 -9.60 20.85
C LYS A 26 -10.07 -9.98 20.99
N GLU A 27 -9.82 -11.20 21.41
CA GLU A 27 -8.47 -11.74 21.45
C GLU A 27 -7.95 -12.01 20.03
N PRO A 28 -6.64 -11.79 19.77
CA PRO A 28 -6.01 -12.18 18.53
C PRO A 28 -6.20 -13.65 18.21
N LEU A 29 -6.40 -13.97 16.94
CA LEU A 29 -6.46 -15.35 16.48
C LEU A 29 -5.05 -15.94 16.39
N LEU A 30 -4.93 -17.24 16.61
CA LEU A 30 -3.68 -17.94 16.36
C LEU A 30 -3.54 -18.24 14.86
N PRO A 31 -2.35 -18.10 14.27
CA PRO A 31 -2.12 -18.49 12.89
C PRO A 31 -2.26 -20.02 12.77
N GLN A 32 -3.00 -20.48 11.78
CA GLN A 32 -3.25 -21.88 11.45
C GLN A 32 -3.15 -22.08 9.94
N GLY A 33 -2.51 -23.15 9.51
CA GLY A 33 -2.37 -23.50 8.10
C GLY A 33 -3.44 -24.49 7.65
N GLU A 34 -3.97 -24.30 6.43
CA GLU A 34 -4.95 -25.23 5.83
C GLU A 34 -4.28 -26.51 5.28
N ASN A 35 -2.96 -26.56 5.21
CA ASN A 35 -2.17 -27.67 4.68
C ASN A 35 -0.76 -27.71 5.32
N GLU A 36 0.03 -28.75 5.05
CA GLU A 36 1.36 -28.90 5.65
C GLU A 36 2.34 -27.76 5.34
N GLU A 37 2.31 -27.17 4.15
CA GLU A 37 3.18 -26.02 3.83
C GLU A 37 2.73 -24.76 4.56
N ALA A 38 1.44 -24.48 4.57
CA ALA A 38 0.84 -23.37 5.30
C ALA A 38 1.05 -23.51 6.81
N GLU A 39 0.98 -24.73 7.35
CA GLU A 39 1.23 -24.99 8.77
C GLU A 39 2.68 -24.67 9.17
N LYS A 40 3.66 -24.94 8.30
CA LYS A 40 5.06 -24.50 8.53
C LYS A 40 5.16 -22.97 8.60
N VAL A 41 4.45 -22.25 7.73
CA VAL A 41 4.39 -20.78 7.74
C VAL A 41 3.69 -20.28 9.00
N ALA A 42 2.55 -20.87 9.36
CA ALA A 42 1.81 -20.55 10.58
C ALA A 42 2.66 -20.71 11.84
N ASN A 43 3.43 -21.79 11.93
CA ASN A 43 4.33 -22.04 13.06
C ASN A 43 5.48 -21.01 13.15
N ILE A 44 6.00 -20.52 12.00
CA ILE A 44 6.99 -19.44 11.99
C ILE A 44 6.34 -18.11 12.39
N ALA A 45 5.15 -17.83 11.86
CA ALA A 45 4.37 -16.65 12.20
C ALA A 45 4.06 -16.61 13.72
N LYS A 46 3.65 -17.74 14.29
CA LYS A 46 3.41 -17.86 15.73
C LYS A 46 4.67 -17.53 16.55
N LYS A 47 5.82 -18.10 16.19
CA LYS A 47 7.10 -17.80 16.88
C LYS A 47 7.44 -16.33 16.80
N PHE A 48 7.21 -15.68 15.66
CA PHE A 48 7.43 -14.25 15.49
C PHE A 48 6.50 -13.44 16.41
N ILE A 49 5.21 -13.76 16.43
CA ILE A 49 4.23 -13.10 17.31
C ILE A 49 4.61 -13.25 18.78
N ASP A 50 4.96 -14.47 19.21
CA ASP A 50 5.36 -14.76 20.59
C ASP A 50 6.58 -13.94 21.01
N GLN A 51 7.58 -13.81 20.12
CA GLN A 51 8.80 -13.01 20.38
C GLN A 51 8.47 -11.50 20.44
N VAL A 52 7.63 -11.00 19.56
CA VAL A 52 7.20 -9.59 19.58
C VAL A 52 6.40 -9.28 20.84
N ALA A 53 5.47 -10.16 21.22
CA ALA A 53 4.68 -10.00 22.46
C ALA A 53 5.58 -9.95 23.70
N GLU A 54 6.62 -10.78 23.77
CA GLU A 54 7.60 -10.74 24.88
C GLU A 54 8.41 -9.44 24.88
N LEU A 55 8.84 -8.96 23.70
CA LEU A 55 9.56 -7.68 23.60
C LEU A 55 8.70 -6.48 24.00
N LEU A 56 7.42 -6.51 23.66
CA LEU A 56 6.49 -5.40 23.87
C LEU A 56 5.68 -5.50 25.17
N LYS A 57 5.91 -6.51 25.99
CA LYS A 57 5.10 -6.78 27.21
C LYS A 57 4.97 -5.62 28.21
N ASN A 58 5.92 -4.69 28.18
CA ASN A 58 5.91 -3.52 29.07
C ASN A 58 5.32 -2.27 28.39
N GLU A 59 4.93 -2.36 27.11
CA GLU A 59 4.31 -1.26 26.40
C GLU A 59 2.83 -1.17 26.78
N PRO A 60 2.33 0.00 27.21
CA PRO A 60 0.98 0.13 27.75
C PRO A 60 -0.13 0.06 26.68
N LYS A 61 0.19 0.25 25.41
CA LYS A 61 -0.79 0.32 24.31
C LYS A 61 -0.45 -0.59 23.15
N ALA A 62 0.72 -0.39 22.51
CA ALA A 62 1.15 -1.15 21.34
C ALA A 62 1.97 -2.38 21.77
N ASN A 63 1.37 -3.33 22.44
CA ASN A 63 2.02 -4.47 23.08
C ASN A 63 1.86 -5.82 22.35
N TYR A 64 1.27 -5.81 21.17
CA TYR A 64 1.05 -7.01 20.38
C TYR A 64 1.11 -6.71 18.86
N VAL A 65 1.25 -7.73 18.05
CA VAL A 65 1.25 -7.62 16.58
C VAL A 65 0.22 -8.57 15.97
N LEU A 66 -0.56 -8.07 15.04
CA LEU A 66 -1.48 -8.85 14.23
C LEU A 66 -0.90 -9.02 12.82
N LEU A 67 -1.01 -10.21 12.26
CA LEU A 67 -0.57 -10.53 10.91
C LEU A 67 -1.78 -10.76 10.02
N ARG A 68 -1.78 -10.14 8.85
CA ARG A 68 -2.85 -10.23 7.85
C ARG A 68 -2.26 -10.41 6.46
N GLY A 69 -3.05 -11.00 5.55
CA GLY A 69 -2.71 -11.10 4.16
C GLY A 69 -1.48 -11.94 3.90
N PHE A 70 -1.43 -13.16 4.43
CA PHE A 70 -0.38 -14.12 4.09
C PHE A 70 -0.40 -14.38 2.58
N SER A 71 0.72 -14.17 1.92
CA SER A 71 0.81 -14.29 0.47
C SER A 71 2.23 -14.68 0.06
N VAL A 72 2.34 -15.40 -1.04
CA VAL A 72 3.60 -15.53 -1.78
C VAL A 72 3.69 -14.40 -2.80
N ARG A 73 4.91 -14.06 -3.26
CA ARG A 73 5.07 -13.03 -4.28
C ARG A 73 4.36 -13.49 -5.57
N PRO A 74 3.33 -12.77 -6.02
CA PRO A 74 2.62 -13.13 -7.23
C PRO A 74 3.50 -12.90 -8.47
N GLU A 75 3.36 -13.76 -9.48
CA GLU A 75 3.91 -13.57 -10.81
C GLU A 75 2.91 -12.73 -11.62
N ILE A 76 3.19 -11.44 -11.74
CA ILE A 76 2.34 -10.49 -12.49
C ILE A 76 3.13 -10.04 -13.71
N GLU A 77 2.47 -10.07 -14.87
CA GLU A 77 3.01 -9.52 -16.11
C GLU A 77 3.34 -8.03 -15.92
N PRO A 78 4.57 -7.57 -16.24
CA PRO A 78 4.94 -6.18 -16.10
C PRO A 78 4.01 -5.24 -16.89
N PHE A 79 3.74 -4.07 -16.33
CA PHE A 79 2.87 -3.06 -16.94
C PHE A 79 3.32 -2.69 -18.36
N SER A 80 4.63 -2.54 -18.54
CA SER A 80 5.22 -2.23 -19.85
C SER A 80 5.03 -3.34 -20.88
N GLU A 81 5.07 -4.60 -20.48
CA GLU A 81 4.82 -5.73 -21.37
C GLU A 81 3.34 -5.82 -21.75
N ARG A 82 2.46 -5.63 -20.76
CA ARG A 82 1.00 -5.75 -20.95
C ARG A 82 0.40 -4.60 -21.76
N PHE A 83 0.87 -3.37 -21.57
CA PHE A 83 0.28 -2.17 -22.16
C PHE A 83 1.19 -1.48 -23.18
N GLY A 84 2.44 -1.89 -23.32
CA GLY A 84 3.41 -1.26 -24.22
C GLY A 84 3.81 0.15 -23.81
N LEU A 85 3.64 0.53 -22.53
CA LEU A 85 3.86 1.87 -22.02
C LEU A 85 4.99 1.88 -20.98
N LYS A 86 5.92 2.82 -21.12
CA LYS A 86 6.91 3.10 -20.08
C LYS A 86 6.24 3.87 -18.94
N SER A 87 6.19 3.30 -17.76
CA SER A 87 5.35 3.76 -16.66
C SER A 87 6.13 4.18 -15.44
N ALA A 88 5.75 5.32 -14.84
CA ALA A 88 6.27 5.83 -13.58
C ALA A 88 5.19 5.87 -12.49
N CYS A 89 5.59 5.58 -11.25
CA CYS A 89 4.78 5.77 -10.07
C CYS A 89 5.34 6.91 -9.23
N ILE A 90 4.50 7.89 -8.95
CA ILE A 90 4.77 9.02 -8.05
C ILE A 90 3.80 8.91 -6.88
N ALA A 91 4.31 8.57 -5.71
CA ALA A 91 3.53 8.36 -4.51
C ALA A 91 4.40 8.59 -3.28
N VAL A 92 3.81 9.10 -2.21
CA VAL A 92 4.47 9.21 -0.91
C VAL A 92 4.34 7.90 -0.13
N TYR A 93 3.16 7.29 -0.18
CA TYR A 93 2.82 6.15 0.66
C TYR A 93 3.49 4.84 0.23
N PRO A 94 4.20 4.13 1.15
CA PRO A 94 5.04 2.97 0.80
C PRO A 94 4.29 1.80 0.16
N MET A 95 3.02 1.58 0.52
CA MET A 95 2.21 0.48 -0.02
C MET A 95 2.03 0.62 -1.53
N TYR A 96 1.68 1.82 -2.03
CA TYR A 96 1.52 2.05 -3.47
C TYR A 96 2.84 1.99 -4.22
N LYS A 97 3.94 2.45 -3.60
CA LYS A 97 5.30 2.24 -4.14
C LYS A 97 5.62 0.74 -4.28
N GLY A 98 5.22 -0.06 -3.29
CA GLY A 98 5.40 -1.51 -3.32
C GLY A 98 4.58 -2.17 -4.42
N LEU A 99 3.31 -1.79 -4.54
CA LEU A 99 2.41 -2.29 -5.58
C LEU A 99 2.92 -1.93 -6.99
N ALA A 100 3.34 -0.68 -7.19
CA ALA A 100 3.89 -0.22 -8.47
C ALA A 100 5.14 -1.02 -8.88
N ARG A 101 6.06 -1.27 -7.93
CA ARG A 101 7.21 -2.16 -8.18
C ARG A 101 6.81 -3.58 -8.53
N LEU A 102 5.75 -4.09 -7.92
CA LEU A 102 5.26 -5.45 -8.15
C LEU A 102 4.76 -5.63 -9.59
N VAL A 103 4.15 -4.60 -10.14
CA VAL A 103 3.67 -4.57 -11.53
C VAL A 103 4.71 -3.98 -12.51
N GLY A 104 5.95 -3.79 -12.09
CA GLY A 104 7.07 -3.40 -12.96
C GLY A 104 7.11 -1.93 -13.36
N MET A 105 6.42 -1.03 -12.62
CA MET A 105 6.57 0.41 -12.83
C MET A 105 7.85 0.95 -12.20
N ASP A 106 8.42 1.98 -12.78
CA ASP A 106 9.50 2.76 -12.18
C ASP A 106 8.95 3.60 -11.02
N VAL A 107 9.38 3.30 -9.80
CA VAL A 107 9.00 4.09 -8.62
C VAL A 107 9.95 5.25 -8.45
N ILE A 108 9.45 6.44 -8.72
CA ILE A 108 10.25 7.66 -8.68
C ILE A 108 10.51 8.07 -7.23
N THR A 109 11.76 8.32 -6.92
CA THR A 109 12.18 8.91 -5.63
C THR A 109 12.31 10.42 -5.82
N PHE A 110 11.66 11.19 -4.97
CA PHE A 110 11.70 12.64 -4.94
C PHE A 110 11.77 13.14 -3.50
N GLU A 111 12.20 14.38 -3.31
CA GLU A 111 12.21 15.04 -2.02
C GLU A 111 10.86 15.71 -1.74
N GLY A 112 10.43 15.70 -0.47
CA GLY A 112 9.15 16.26 -0.03
C GLY A 112 8.02 15.21 0.02
N GLU A 113 6.86 15.66 0.52
CA GLU A 113 5.69 14.82 0.75
C GLU A 113 4.38 15.57 0.41
N THR A 114 4.49 16.69 -0.31
CA THR A 114 3.34 17.52 -0.67
C THR A 114 2.85 17.20 -2.08
N ILE A 115 1.60 17.54 -2.37
CA ILE A 115 1.04 17.47 -3.73
C ILE A 115 1.91 18.27 -4.71
N LYS A 116 2.42 19.42 -4.27
CA LYS A 116 3.32 20.24 -5.07
C LYS A 116 4.58 19.46 -5.49
N ASP A 117 5.22 18.76 -4.56
CA ASP A 117 6.43 17.98 -4.84
C ASP A 117 6.16 16.86 -5.85
N GLU A 118 5.01 16.20 -5.73
CA GLU A 118 4.55 15.18 -6.68
C GLU A 118 4.35 15.78 -8.08
N ILE A 119 3.68 16.93 -8.19
CA ILE A 119 3.42 17.61 -9.48
C ILE A 119 4.71 18.15 -10.11
N GLU A 120 5.62 18.75 -9.34
CA GLU A 120 6.92 19.17 -9.86
C GLU A 120 7.72 17.96 -10.38
N THR A 121 7.63 16.81 -9.71
CA THR A 121 8.26 15.58 -10.17
C THR A 121 7.70 15.12 -11.53
N ILE A 122 6.38 15.19 -11.72
CA ILE A 122 5.73 14.89 -12.99
C ILE A 122 6.25 15.83 -14.08
N LYS A 123 6.26 17.13 -13.82
CA LYS A 123 6.70 18.14 -14.80
C LYS A 123 8.13 17.87 -15.29
N ASN A 124 9.01 17.49 -14.37
CA ASN A 124 10.40 17.21 -14.70
C ASN A 124 10.60 15.93 -15.52
N LEU A 125 9.69 14.96 -15.41
CA LEU A 125 9.82 13.65 -16.03
C LEU A 125 8.78 13.39 -17.14
N PHE A 126 7.96 14.39 -17.46
CA PHE A 126 6.81 14.20 -18.35
C PHE A 126 7.18 13.66 -19.75
N GLN A 127 8.35 14.02 -20.25
CA GLN A 127 8.85 13.57 -21.56
C GLN A 127 9.56 12.20 -21.52
N ASP A 128 9.82 11.68 -20.32
CA ASP A 128 10.58 10.45 -20.12
C ASP A 128 9.69 9.21 -20.00
N TYR A 129 8.38 9.39 -19.78
CA TYR A 129 7.42 8.32 -19.52
C TYR A 129 6.13 8.51 -20.30
N ASP A 130 5.50 7.39 -20.67
CA ASP A 130 4.22 7.35 -21.38
C ASP A 130 3.02 7.31 -20.42
N PHE A 131 3.23 6.85 -19.19
CA PHE A 131 2.18 6.70 -18.19
C PHE A 131 2.67 7.08 -16.80
N PHE A 132 1.86 7.85 -16.08
CA PHE A 132 2.10 8.22 -14.68
C PHE A 132 0.97 7.72 -13.80
N PHE A 133 1.31 6.92 -12.79
CA PHE A 133 0.43 6.62 -11.68
C PHE A 133 0.77 7.55 -10.51
N ILE A 134 -0.18 8.41 -10.16
CA ILE A 134 -0.01 9.41 -9.10
C ILE A 134 -0.97 9.07 -7.98
N HIS A 135 -0.49 9.03 -6.73
CA HIS A 135 -1.32 8.66 -5.59
C HIS A 135 -1.23 9.68 -4.45
N ILE A 136 -2.35 10.33 -4.18
CA ILE A 136 -2.50 11.33 -3.13
C ILE A 136 -3.18 10.71 -1.91
N LYS A 137 -2.41 10.35 -0.87
CA LYS A 137 -2.89 9.62 0.31
C LYS A 137 -3.72 10.46 1.27
N LYS A 138 -3.45 11.76 1.41
CA LYS A 138 -4.03 12.59 2.49
C LYS A 138 -5.56 12.66 2.48
N SER A 139 -6.21 12.55 1.30
CA SER A 139 -7.67 12.56 1.21
C SER A 139 -8.32 11.35 1.90
N ASP A 140 -7.66 10.19 1.82
CA ASP A 140 -8.07 8.97 2.52
C ASP A 140 -7.82 9.10 4.02
N SER A 141 -6.63 9.51 4.44
CA SER A 141 -6.28 9.66 5.85
C SER A 141 -7.24 10.60 6.60
N TYR A 142 -7.59 11.74 6.02
CA TYR A 142 -8.57 12.64 6.62
C TYR A 142 -9.99 12.05 6.65
N GLY A 143 -10.33 11.20 5.68
CA GLY A 143 -11.57 10.42 5.72
C GLY A 143 -11.58 9.45 6.89
N GLU A 144 -10.51 8.67 7.07
CA GLU A 144 -10.31 7.73 8.20
C GLU A 144 -10.39 8.45 9.55
N ASP A 145 -9.85 9.68 9.65
CA ASP A 145 -9.87 10.49 10.88
C ASP A 145 -11.20 11.21 11.13
N GLY A 146 -12.15 11.14 10.22
CA GLY A 146 -13.41 11.90 10.28
C GLY A 146 -13.23 13.41 10.07
N ASN A 147 -12.06 13.83 9.57
CA ASN A 147 -11.71 15.25 9.34
C ASN A 147 -12.22 15.72 7.97
N TYR A 148 -13.49 16.10 7.90
CA TYR A 148 -14.13 16.56 6.67
C TYR A 148 -13.44 17.80 6.06
N GLU A 149 -13.12 18.79 6.88
CA GLU A 149 -12.48 20.04 6.41
C GLU A 149 -11.08 19.78 5.84
N GLY A 150 -10.30 18.91 6.50
CA GLY A 150 -9.00 18.49 6.00
C GLY A 150 -9.09 17.78 4.66
N LYS A 151 -10.07 16.90 4.51
CA LYS A 151 -10.32 16.19 3.25
C LYS A 151 -10.69 17.14 2.11
N VAL A 152 -11.59 18.07 2.35
CA VAL A 152 -11.97 19.10 1.36
C VAL A 152 -10.76 19.92 0.94
N LYS A 153 -9.96 20.42 1.90
CA LYS A 153 -8.76 21.22 1.61
C LYS A 153 -7.74 20.49 0.72
N VAL A 154 -7.53 19.19 0.95
CA VAL A 154 -6.63 18.39 0.11
C VAL A 154 -7.16 18.23 -1.31
N ILE A 155 -8.46 18.02 -1.46
CA ILE A 155 -9.09 17.92 -2.80
C ILE A 155 -8.99 19.26 -3.53
N GLU A 156 -9.27 20.36 -2.87
CA GLU A 156 -9.13 21.71 -3.44
C GLU A 156 -7.65 22.06 -3.75
N GLU A 157 -6.72 21.60 -2.94
CA GLU A 157 -5.29 21.76 -3.21
C GLU A 157 -4.88 20.99 -4.47
N PHE A 158 -5.33 19.74 -4.60
CA PHE A 158 -5.09 18.95 -5.80
C PHE A 158 -5.70 19.58 -7.05
N ASP A 159 -6.92 20.09 -6.97
CA ASP A 159 -7.59 20.76 -8.09
C ASP A 159 -6.80 21.98 -8.60
N ARG A 160 -6.22 22.76 -7.69
CA ARG A 160 -5.32 23.87 -8.07
C ARG A 160 -4.09 23.41 -8.85
N PHE A 161 -3.43 22.35 -8.39
CA PHE A 161 -2.24 21.80 -9.03
C PHE A 161 -2.56 21.02 -10.31
N LEU A 162 -3.78 20.52 -10.45
CA LEU A 162 -4.23 19.83 -11.67
C LEU A 162 -4.08 20.70 -12.91
N GLN A 163 -4.24 22.01 -12.80
CA GLN A 163 -4.07 22.95 -13.90
C GLN A 163 -2.62 22.92 -14.46
N GLU A 164 -1.63 22.68 -13.60
CA GLU A 164 -0.23 22.55 -14.04
C GLU A 164 0.00 21.25 -14.82
N VAL A 165 -0.66 20.15 -14.41
CA VAL A 165 -0.62 18.89 -15.15
C VAL A 165 -1.32 19.02 -16.50
N LEU A 166 -2.48 19.66 -16.55
CA LEU A 166 -3.22 19.92 -17.80
C LEU A 166 -2.41 20.79 -18.78
N ALA A 167 -1.60 21.72 -18.27
CA ALA A 167 -0.71 22.56 -19.08
C ALA A 167 0.38 21.74 -19.80
N LEU A 168 0.72 20.54 -19.33
CA LEU A 168 1.65 19.61 -19.99
C LEU A 168 1.00 18.94 -21.21
N LYS A 169 -0.31 19.06 -21.37
CA LYS A 169 -1.12 18.50 -22.47
C LYS A 169 -1.02 16.98 -22.59
N PRO A 170 -1.32 16.23 -21.52
CA PRO A 170 -1.42 14.78 -21.63
C PRO A 170 -2.57 14.41 -22.58
N ASP A 171 -2.41 13.33 -23.35
CA ASP A 171 -3.45 12.83 -24.26
C ASP A 171 -4.69 12.34 -23.49
N VAL A 172 -4.47 11.74 -22.33
CA VAL A 172 -5.54 11.24 -21.45
C VAL A 172 -5.20 11.56 -20.00
N ILE A 173 -6.20 12.00 -19.26
CA ILE A 173 -6.16 12.15 -17.81
C ILE A 173 -7.33 11.39 -17.20
N SER A 174 -7.07 10.63 -16.15
CA SER A 174 -8.09 9.94 -15.37
C SER A 174 -7.94 10.28 -13.89
N ILE A 175 -9.01 10.73 -13.26
CA ILE A 175 -9.06 11.07 -11.84
C ILE A 175 -10.11 10.19 -11.18
N THR A 176 -9.70 9.43 -10.16
CA THR A 176 -10.60 8.52 -9.46
C THR A 176 -10.18 8.36 -8.00
N GLY A 177 -11.10 7.91 -7.16
CA GLY A 177 -10.76 7.29 -5.88
C GLY A 177 -10.55 5.80 -6.07
N ASP A 178 -9.71 5.20 -5.27
CA ASP A 178 -9.55 3.75 -5.18
C ASP A 178 -10.69 3.10 -4.39
N HIS A 179 -11.21 3.79 -3.37
CA HIS A 179 -12.38 3.40 -2.58
C HIS A 179 -13.02 4.62 -1.89
N SER A 180 -14.18 4.41 -1.31
CA SER A 180 -14.81 5.41 -0.44
C SER A 180 -14.22 5.40 0.96
N THR A 181 -13.93 6.58 1.50
CA THR A 181 -13.53 6.79 2.90
C THR A 181 -14.31 7.97 3.46
N PRO A 182 -15.61 7.78 3.77
CA PRO A 182 -16.47 8.88 4.20
C PRO A 182 -16.15 9.33 5.63
N CYS A 183 -16.03 10.64 5.85
CA CYS A 183 -15.78 11.22 7.17
C CYS A 183 -16.95 11.02 8.16
N GLN A 184 -18.15 10.74 7.68
CA GLN A 184 -19.37 10.61 8.49
C GLN A 184 -19.55 9.24 9.17
N MET A 185 -18.66 8.29 8.94
CA MET A 185 -18.74 6.95 9.53
C MET A 185 -18.00 6.80 10.87
N LYS A 186 -17.59 7.94 11.45
CA LYS A 186 -17.01 7.97 12.81
C LYS A 186 -17.93 8.70 13.79
#